data_a739b1b8593010d5669f1dabf4e5afe4
#
_entry.id   a739b1b8593010d5669f1dabf4e5afe4
#
_cell.length_a   1.000
_cell.length_b   1.000
_cell.length_c   1.000
_cell.angle_alpha   90.00
_cell.angle_beta   90.00
_cell.angle_gamma   90.00
#
_symmetry.space_group_name_H-M   'P 1'
#
loop_
_entity.id
_entity.type
_entity.pdbx_description
1 polymer ?
#
loop_
_entity_poly.entity_id
_entity_poly.type
_entity_poly.pdbx_seq_one_letter_code
_entity_poly.pdbx_strand_id
1 'polypeptide(L)'
;MILLIGNKLSNRGLNPTSIEKLEENLSSNYSIRSASDKQSSFIRIIEMLSLVFLYRKICKLIIVDVFGTKAFYFSCLIIFYSKFKNIPVLPVFRGGSLPERYNKNTKLFKYIFNKTILVICPSPFLSDFFSSRKIKTQIIHNYIDLKKYPFKYREKLKPELLWVRSIHSIYNPVMAIYVLKKILEYYPQARLSMVGPSKDNTIELINELIFKWNLQEKVTLTGKLEKKEW
;
A
#
# COMPACT_ATOMS: atom_id res chain seq x y z
N MET A 1 9.27 18.34 -16.63
CA MET A 1 8.27 18.16 -15.58
C MET A 1 7.89 16.70 -15.49
N ILE A 2 7.67 16.19 -14.28
CA ILE A 2 7.16 14.84 -14.00
C ILE A 2 5.77 14.99 -13.34
N LEU A 3 4.81 14.18 -13.77
CA LEU A 3 3.50 14.10 -13.12
C LEU A 3 3.41 12.82 -12.28
N LEU A 4 2.98 12.95 -11.04
CA LEU A 4 2.75 11.84 -10.11
C LEU A 4 1.24 11.67 -9.92
N ILE A 5 0.70 10.53 -10.36
CA ILE A 5 -0.72 10.25 -10.33
C ILE A 5 -1.02 9.11 -9.35
N GLY A 6 -1.72 9.43 -8.28
CA GLY A 6 -2.09 8.49 -7.24
C GLY A 6 -2.88 9.15 -6.12
N ASN A 7 -3.20 8.39 -5.08
CA ASN A 7 -3.92 8.94 -3.94
C ASN A 7 -2.96 9.68 -3.01
N LYS A 8 -3.35 10.89 -2.59
CA LYS A 8 -2.69 11.66 -1.52
C LYS A 8 -3.59 11.60 -0.29
N LEU A 9 -3.07 11.09 0.82
CA LEU A 9 -3.87 10.77 2.00
C LEU A 9 -3.42 11.51 3.26
N SER A 10 -2.25 12.17 3.27
CA SER A 10 -1.73 12.89 4.44
C SER A 10 -2.66 13.99 4.92
N ASN A 11 -3.27 14.75 4.00
CA ASN A 11 -4.26 15.80 4.30
C ASN A 11 -5.54 15.29 5.00
N ARG A 12 -5.69 13.97 5.15
CA ARG A 12 -6.81 13.31 5.83
C ARG A 12 -6.42 12.67 7.15
N GLY A 13 -5.27 13.02 7.70
CA GLY A 13 -4.75 12.42 8.92
C GLY A 13 -4.35 10.94 8.77
N LEU A 14 -4.09 10.50 7.52
CA LEU A 14 -3.58 9.17 7.22
C LEU A 14 -2.09 9.23 6.89
N ASN A 15 -1.43 8.08 6.94
CA ASN A 15 -0.01 8.01 6.60
C ASN A 15 0.23 8.46 5.15
N PRO A 16 1.31 9.23 4.89
CA PRO A 16 1.69 9.63 3.54
C PRO A 16 1.83 8.43 2.61
N THR A 17 1.28 8.55 1.42
CA THR A 17 1.36 7.53 0.39
C THR A 17 2.73 7.52 -0.30
N SER A 18 2.97 6.50 -1.13
CA SER A 18 4.21 6.44 -1.91
C SER A 18 4.36 7.61 -2.90
N ILE A 19 3.24 8.11 -3.44
CA ILE A 19 3.25 9.27 -4.34
C ILE A 19 3.68 10.54 -3.58
N GLU A 20 3.17 10.75 -2.36
CA GLU A 20 3.54 11.90 -1.53
C GLU A 20 5.02 11.86 -1.15
N LYS A 21 5.52 10.68 -0.79
CA LYS A 21 6.95 10.50 -0.49
C LYS A 21 7.83 10.68 -1.73
N LEU A 22 7.39 10.24 -2.91
CA LEU A 22 8.09 10.48 -4.17
C LEU A 22 8.12 11.97 -4.50
N GLU A 23 7.02 12.68 -4.32
CA GLU A 23 6.96 14.14 -4.49
C GLU A 23 7.97 14.84 -3.58
N GLU A 24 7.98 14.51 -2.28
CA GLU A 24 8.91 15.06 -1.30
C GLU A 24 10.39 14.85 -1.71
N ASN A 25 10.75 13.62 -2.09
CA ASN A 25 12.15 13.28 -2.38
C ASN A 25 12.65 13.75 -3.75
N LEU A 26 11.78 13.87 -4.75
CA LEU A 26 12.19 14.22 -6.10
C LEU A 26 12.03 15.71 -6.43
N SER A 27 11.26 16.46 -5.64
CA SER A 27 10.98 17.88 -5.88
C SER A 27 12.22 18.79 -5.82
N SER A 28 13.27 18.37 -5.10
CA SER A 28 14.55 19.08 -5.08
C SER A 28 15.27 19.08 -6.43
N ASN A 29 15.09 18.02 -7.24
CA ASN A 29 15.82 17.81 -8.48
C ASN A 29 14.95 17.93 -9.74
N TYR A 30 13.63 17.83 -9.58
CA TYR A 30 12.69 17.80 -10.70
C TYR A 30 11.49 18.72 -10.45
N SER A 31 11.02 19.35 -11.53
CA SER A 31 9.71 20.01 -11.49
C SER A 31 8.61 18.96 -11.47
N ILE A 32 7.86 18.90 -10.35
CA ILE A 32 6.82 17.86 -10.09
C ILE A 32 5.47 18.53 -9.87
N ARG A 33 4.41 17.85 -10.33
CA ARG A 33 3.02 18.07 -9.96
C ARG A 33 2.39 16.73 -9.65
N SER A 34 1.50 16.70 -8.66
CA SER A 34 0.84 15.48 -8.22
C SER A 34 -0.67 15.65 -8.04
N ALA A 35 -1.43 14.58 -8.23
CA ALA A 35 -2.86 14.47 -7.96
C ALA A 35 -3.20 13.02 -7.52
N SER A 36 -4.21 12.77 -6.66
CA SER A 36 -5.20 13.69 -6.13
C SER A 36 -5.42 13.46 -4.63
N ASP A 37 -5.77 14.51 -3.91
CA ASP A 37 -6.18 14.46 -2.49
C ASP A 37 -7.71 14.42 -2.29
N LYS A 38 -8.50 14.50 -3.35
CA LYS A 38 -9.95 14.59 -3.32
C LYS A 38 -10.61 13.32 -2.77
N GLN A 39 -11.67 13.48 -1.97
CA GLN A 39 -12.41 12.36 -1.39
C GLN A 39 -13.29 11.66 -2.43
N SER A 40 -14.05 12.45 -3.20
CA SER A 40 -14.91 11.94 -4.25
C SER A 40 -14.09 11.28 -5.36
N SER A 41 -14.43 10.03 -5.69
CA SER A 41 -13.78 9.30 -6.79
C SER A 41 -13.97 9.98 -8.14
N PHE A 42 -15.11 10.62 -8.36
CA PHE A 42 -15.41 11.34 -9.59
C PHE A 42 -14.56 12.62 -9.72
N ILE A 43 -14.50 13.43 -8.67
CA ILE A 43 -13.67 14.64 -8.67
C ILE A 43 -12.18 14.26 -8.82
N ARG A 44 -11.77 13.17 -8.18
CA ARG A 44 -10.38 12.67 -8.26
C ARG A 44 -9.97 12.35 -9.69
N ILE A 45 -10.80 11.62 -10.44
CA ILE A 45 -10.46 11.27 -11.83
C ILE A 45 -10.42 12.49 -12.73
N ILE A 46 -11.34 13.45 -12.53
CA ILE A 46 -11.35 14.72 -13.27
C ILE A 46 -10.06 15.48 -12.99
N GLU A 47 -9.64 15.62 -11.73
CA GLU A 47 -8.42 16.32 -11.36
C GLU A 47 -7.18 15.64 -11.96
N MET A 48 -7.08 14.32 -11.90
CA MET A 48 -5.99 13.56 -12.50
C MET A 48 -5.91 13.75 -14.02
N LEU A 49 -7.05 13.68 -14.71
CA LEU A 49 -7.10 13.89 -16.16
C LEU A 49 -6.80 15.35 -16.53
N SER A 50 -7.34 16.30 -15.78
CA SER A 50 -7.07 17.75 -15.98
C SER A 50 -5.59 18.05 -15.79
N LEU A 51 -4.94 17.45 -14.79
CA LEU A 51 -3.51 17.62 -14.57
C LEU A 51 -2.70 17.14 -15.79
N VAL A 52 -3.01 15.96 -16.31
CA VAL A 52 -2.35 15.43 -17.51
C VAL A 52 -2.64 16.33 -18.74
N PHE A 53 -3.87 16.80 -18.90
CA PHE A 53 -4.26 17.68 -20.00
C PHE A 53 -3.54 19.03 -19.96
N LEU A 54 -3.51 19.69 -18.80
CA LEU A 54 -2.87 21.01 -18.63
C LEU A 54 -1.38 20.97 -18.92
N TYR A 55 -0.71 19.92 -18.44
CA TYR A 55 0.75 19.83 -18.54
C TYR A 55 1.25 18.97 -19.72
N ARG A 56 0.36 18.50 -20.60
CA ARG A 56 0.70 17.56 -21.70
C ARG A 56 1.84 18.00 -22.60
N LYS A 57 2.03 19.33 -22.79
CA LYS A 57 3.08 19.87 -23.67
C LYS A 57 4.48 19.86 -23.04
N ILE A 58 4.57 19.92 -21.72
CA ILE A 58 5.83 20.02 -20.96
C ILE A 58 6.11 18.80 -20.08
N CYS A 59 5.15 17.89 -19.97
CA CYS A 59 5.31 16.65 -19.22
C CYS A 59 6.23 15.68 -19.98
N LYS A 60 7.31 15.25 -19.32
CA LYS A 60 8.27 14.29 -19.86
C LYS A 60 8.03 12.86 -19.39
N LEU A 61 7.34 12.69 -18.26
CA LEU A 61 7.05 11.39 -17.65
C LEU A 61 5.84 11.48 -16.74
N ILE A 62 4.99 10.48 -16.81
CA ILE A 62 3.92 10.26 -15.83
C ILE A 62 4.25 9.00 -15.03
N ILE A 63 4.28 9.11 -13.70
CA ILE A 63 4.35 7.97 -12.79
C ILE A 63 2.95 7.78 -12.21
N VAL A 64 2.36 6.60 -12.40
CA VAL A 64 0.99 6.32 -11.96
C VAL A 64 0.91 5.09 -11.07
N ASP A 65 0.35 5.24 -9.87
CA ASP A 65 0.07 4.11 -9.00
C ASP A 65 -1.11 3.29 -9.53
N VAL A 66 -0.94 1.98 -9.60
CA VAL A 66 -1.95 1.02 -10.09
C VAL A 66 -2.30 0.05 -8.97
N PHE A 67 -3.58 0.04 -8.58
CA PHE A 67 -4.12 -0.83 -7.53
C PHE A 67 -5.07 -1.87 -8.12
N GLY A 68 -5.22 -3.03 -7.47
CA GLY A 68 -6.17 -4.07 -7.89
C GLY A 68 -7.66 -3.76 -7.60
N THR A 69 -7.96 -2.66 -6.90
CA THR A 69 -9.31 -2.20 -6.55
C THR A 69 -10.01 -1.47 -7.71
N LYS A 70 -11.15 -0.81 -7.45
CA LYS A 70 -11.82 0.06 -8.44
C LYS A 70 -10.91 1.16 -9.00
N ALA A 71 -9.90 1.59 -8.24
CA ALA A 71 -8.89 2.55 -8.69
C ALA A 71 -8.07 2.07 -9.92
N PHE A 72 -8.08 0.77 -10.22
CA PHE A 72 -7.50 0.21 -11.43
C PHE A 72 -7.98 0.90 -12.71
N TYR A 73 -9.28 1.11 -12.82
CA TYR A 73 -9.87 1.74 -14.00
C TYR A 73 -9.44 3.20 -14.17
N PHE A 74 -9.20 3.93 -13.07
CA PHE A 74 -8.67 5.29 -13.13
C PHE A 74 -7.25 5.30 -13.70
N SER A 75 -6.41 4.39 -13.22
CA SER A 75 -5.05 4.24 -13.77
C SER A 75 -5.08 3.84 -15.25
N CYS A 76 -5.99 2.96 -15.66
CA CYS A 76 -6.17 2.60 -17.06
C CYS A 76 -6.53 3.80 -17.93
N LEU A 77 -7.45 4.65 -17.49
CA LEU A 77 -7.86 5.86 -18.21
C LEU A 77 -6.68 6.84 -18.35
N ILE A 78 -5.93 7.07 -17.28
CA ILE A 78 -4.74 7.92 -17.31
C ILE A 78 -3.69 7.38 -18.29
N ILE A 79 -3.38 6.08 -18.23
CA ILE A 79 -2.40 5.45 -19.11
C ILE A 79 -2.86 5.55 -20.58
N PHE A 80 -4.12 5.25 -20.85
CA PHE A 80 -4.70 5.32 -22.18
C PHE A 80 -4.62 6.75 -22.75
N TYR A 81 -5.08 7.74 -21.98
CA TYR A 81 -5.06 9.15 -22.39
C TYR A 81 -3.63 9.64 -22.61
N SER A 82 -2.70 9.27 -21.74
CA SER A 82 -1.29 9.65 -21.86
C SER A 82 -0.64 9.07 -23.11
N LYS A 83 -0.93 7.80 -23.44
CA LYS A 83 -0.49 7.17 -24.69
C LYS A 83 -1.04 7.89 -25.93
N PHE A 84 -2.30 8.27 -25.90
CA PHE A 84 -2.89 9.07 -26.99
C PHE A 84 -2.19 10.41 -27.19
N LYS A 85 -1.63 10.98 -26.13
CA LYS A 85 -0.83 12.22 -26.18
C LYS A 85 0.68 11.99 -26.33
N ASN A 86 1.13 10.76 -26.57
CA ASN A 86 2.53 10.37 -26.69
C ASN A 86 3.39 10.75 -25.46
N ILE A 87 2.79 10.74 -24.26
CA ILE A 87 3.50 11.02 -23.02
C ILE A 87 3.96 9.67 -22.42
N PRO A 88 5.25 9.49 -22.13
CA PRO A 88 5.76 8.29 -21.47
C PRO A 88 5.10 8.06 -20.10
N VAL A 89 4.66 6.83 -19.84
CA VAL A 89 4.05 6.45 -18.57
C VAL A 89 4.81 5.31 -17.92
N LEU A 90 5.09 5.46 -16.64
CA LEU A 90 5.70 4.46 -15.77
C LEU A 90 4.66 4.01 -14.73
N PRO A 91 3.95 2.91 -14.95
CA PRO A 91 3.04 2.35 -13.96
C PRO A 91 3.81 1.75 -12.80
N VAL A 92 3.31 2.00 -11.58
CA VAL A 92 3.82 1.39 -10.35
C VAL A 92 2.73 0.50 -9.75
N PHE A 93 2.94 -0.79 -9.76
CA PHE A 93 1.97 -1.77 -9.25
C PHE A 93 1.95 -1.77 -7.72
N ARG A 94 0.75 -1.62 -7.14
CA ARG A 94 0.55 -1.52 -5.71
C ARG A 94 -0.49 -2.53 -5.23
N GLY A 95 -0.09 -3.36 -4.27
CA GLY A 95 -0.98 -4.28 -3.59
C GLY A 95 -1.10 -5.67 -4.23
N GLY A 96 -1.25 -6.67 -3.37
CA GLY A 96 -1.28 -8.09 -3.71
C GLY A 96 -2.52 -8.55 -4.49
N SER A 97 -3.56 -7.71 -4.63
CA SER A 97 -4.79 -8.04 -5.38
C SER A 97 -4.68 -7.83 -6.90
N LEU A 98 -3.55 -7.33 -7.40
CA LEU A 98 -3.34 -7.13 -8.83
C LEU A 98 -3.32 -8.44 -9.65
N PRO A 99 -2.74 -9.56 -9.19
CA PRO A 99 -2.87 -10.84 -9.86
C PRO A 99 -4.32 -11.29 -10.07
N GLU A 100 -5.14 -11.14 -9.04
CA GLU A 100 -6.58 -11.42 -9.15
C GLU A 100 -7.28 -10.50 -10.15
N ARG A 101 -6.94 -9.21 -10.13
CA ARG A 101 -7.44 -8.23 -11.12
C ARG A 101 -7.03 -8.59 -12.54
N TYR A 102 -5.79 -9.05 -12.75
CA TYR A 102 -5.33 -9.54 -14.03
C TYR A 102 -6.19 -10.72 -14.51
N ASN A 103 -6.43 -11.71 -13.67
CA ASN A 103 -7.22 -12.88 -14.02
C ASN A 103 -8.67 -12.53 -14.40
N LYS A 104 -9.27 -11.55 -13.69
CA LYS A 104 -10.64 -11.06 -14.00
C LYS A 104 -10.73 -10.26 -15.31
N ASN A 105 -9.67 -9.58 -15.72
CA ASN A 105 -9.69 -8.63 -16.85
C ASN A 105 -8.42 -8.75 -17.71
N THR A 106 -8.02 -9.96 -18.06
CA THR A 106 -6.74 -10.23 -18.77
C THR A 106 -6.59 -9.45 -20.07
N LYS A 107 -7.65 -9.35 -20.89
CA LYS A 107 -7.60 -8.63 -22.17
C LYS A 107 -7.31 -7.13 -21.97
N LEU A 108 -8.04 -6.47 -21.08
CA LEU A 108 -7.85 -5.06 -20.76
C LEU A 108 -6.44 -4.85 -20.16
N PHE A 109 -6.04 -5.71 -19.23
CA PHE A 109 -4.75 -5.62 -18.59
C PHE A 109 -3.60 -5.69 -19.60
N LYS A 110 -3.62 -6.69 -20.48
CA LYS A 110 -2.64 -6.82 -21.57
C LYS A 110 -2.66 -5.63 -22.51
N TYR A 111 -3.84 -5.17 -22.92
CA TYR A 111 -3.98 -4.00 -23.81
C TYR A 111 -3.33 -2.74 -23.22
N ILE A 112 -3.52 -2.50 -21.93
CA ILE A 112 -2.98 -1.32 -21.25
C ILE A 112 -1.48 -1.45 -20.98
N PHE A 113 -1.00 -2.59 -20.45
CA PHE A 113 0.35 -2.69 -19.88
C PHE A 113 1.38 -3.33 -20.80
N ASN A 114 1.02 -4.16 -21.79
CA ASN A 114 2.00 -4.71 -22.75
C ASN A 114 2.68 -3.64 -23.61
N LYS A 115 2.07 -2.47 -23.75
CA LYS A 115 2.61 -1.34 -24.53
C LYS A 115 3.31 -0.29 -23.65
N THR A 116 3.47 -0.52 -22.36
CA THR A 116 4.29 0.33 -21.50
C THR A 116 5.75 -0.09 -21.62
N ILE A 117 6.67 0.86 -21.49
CA ILE A 117 8.11 0.59 -21.59
C ILE A 117 8.53 -0.37 -20.47
N LEU A 118 7.99 -0.15 -19.28
CA LEU A 118 8.34 -0.84 -18.05
C LEU A 118 7.23 -0.66 -17.02
N VAL A 119 7.07 -1.63 -16.13
CA VAL A 119 6.21 -1.55 -14.92
C VAL A 119 7.07 -1.73 -13.68
N ILE A 120 6.93 -0.85 -12.72
CA ILE A 120 7.62 -0.96 -11.43
C ILE A 120 6.81 -1.84 -10.49
N CYS A 121 7.47 -2.82 -9.88
CA CYS A 121 6.92 -3.71 -8.86
C CYS A 121 7.68 -3.55 -7.53
N PRO A 122 7.00 -3.42 -6.37
CA PRO A 122 7.68 -3.27 -5.09
C PRO A 122 8.20 -4.58 -4.50
N SER A 123 7.90 -5.72 -5.13
CA SER A 123 8.29 -7.03 -4.63
C SER A 123 8.47 -8.05 -5.75
N PRO A 124 9.26 -9.11 -5.52
CA PRO A 124 9.36 -10.26 -6.44
C PRO A 124 7.99 -10.88 -6.73
N PHE A 125 7.12 -11.04 -5.73
CA PHE A 125 5.78 -11.60 -5.90
C PHE A 125 5.00 -10.98 -7.08
N LEU A 126 5.00 -9.65 -7.19
CA LEU A 126 4.34 -8.98 -8.31
C LEU A 126 5.18 -9.05 -9.59
N SER A 127 6.49 -8.87 -9.47
CA SER A 127 7.38 -8.91 -10.63
C SER A 127 7.31 -10.26 -11.34
N ASP A 128 7.44 -11.37 -10.62
CA ASP A 128 7.46 -12.72 -11.19
C ASP A 128 6.11 -13.08 -11.79
N PHE A 129 5.00 -12.71 -11.13
CA PHE A 129 3.66 -12.93 -11.66
C PHE A 129 3.46 -12.23 -13.01
N PHE A 130 3.91 -10.99 -13.18
CA PHE A 130 3.66 -10.22 -14.39
C PHE A 130 4.72 -10.46 -15.48
N SER A 131 5.98 -10.69 -15.12
CA SER A 131 7.02 -11.04 -16.09
C SER A 131 6.76 -12.37 -16.79
N SER A 132 6.28 -13.40 -16.06
CA SER A 132 5.85 -14.66 -16.65
C SER A 132 4.69 -14.50 -17.64
N ARG A 133 3.99 -13.38 -17.64
CA ARG A 133 2.89 -13.00 -18.53
C ARG A 133 3.29 -12.00 -19.62
N LYS A 134 4.60 -11.89 -19.87
CA LYS A 134 5.21 -11.01 -20.90
C LYS A 134 4.99 -9.50 -20.65
N ILE A 135 4.75 -9.08 -19.41
CA ILE A 135 4.79 -7.67 -19.02
C ILE A 135 6.18 -7.38 -18.48
N LYS A 136 6.89 -6.44 -19.09
CA LYS A 136 8.24 -6.06 -18.65
C LYS A 136 8.18 -5.38 -17.30
N THR A 137 8.83 -5.96 -16.30
CA THR A 137 8.83 -5.46 -14.92
C THR A 137 10.23 -5.15 -14.43
N GLN A 138 10.31 -4.27 -13.44
CA GLN A 138 11.51 -4.01 -12.64
C GLN A 138 11.13 -3.88 -11.18
N ILE A 139 11.94 -4.47 -10.31
CA ILE A 139 11.74 -4.37 -8.86
C ILE A 139 12.38 -3.08 -8.36
N ILE A 140 11.54 -2.23 -7.75
CA ILE A 140 11.97 -1.09 -6.94
C ILE A 140 11.19 -1.14 -5.63
N HIS A 141 11.86 -1.44 -4.55
CA HIS A 141 11.25 -1.58 -3.23
C HIS A 141 10.65 -0.26 -2.72
N ASN A 142 9.66 -0.37 -1.83
CA ASN A 142 9.08 0.80 -1.19
C ASN A 142 10.15 1.51 -0.34
N TYR A 143 10.18 2.84 -0.44
CA TYR A 143 11.09 3.68 0.33
C TYR A 143 10.76 3.67 1.83
N ILE A 144 11.80 3.57 2.66
CA ILE A 144 11.76 3.74 4.10
C ILE A 144 12.84 4.76 4.50
N ASP A 145 12.44 5.78 5.24
CA ASP A 145 13.38 6.73 5.85
C ASP A 145 14.01 6.11 7.11
N LEU A 146 15.22 5.59 6.97
CA LEU A 146 15.92 4.89 8.04
C LEU A 146 16.17 5.77 9.29
N LYS A 147 16.25 7.10 9.12
CA LYS A 147 16.43 8.04 10.25
C LYS A 147 15.26 8.01 11.23
N LYS A 148 14.07 7.61 10.76
CA LYS A 148 12.86 7.48 11.58
C LYS A 148 12.71 6.10 12.25
N TYR A 149 13.70 5.21 12.08
CA TYR A 149 13.69 3.84 12.62
C TYR A 149 15.01 3.55 13.31
N PRO A 150 15.21 4.03 14.55
CA PRO A 150 16.44 3.74 15.27
C PRO A 150 16.57 2.23 15.50
N PHE A 151 17.70 1.68 15.11
CA PHE A 151 18.02 0.28 15.36
C PHE A 151 18.42 0.08 16.82
N LYS A 152 17.82 -0.91 17.48
CA LYS A 152 18.21 -1.34 18.82
C LYS A 152 18.59 -2.82 18.77
N TYR A 153 19.85 -3.12 19.05
CA TYR A 153 20.28 -4.49 19.23
C TYR A 153 19.66 -5.10 20.50
N ARG A 154 19.15 -6.34 20.40
CA ARG A 154 18.55 -7.06 21.52
C ARG A 154 19.27 -8.40 21.68
N GLU A 155 20.09 -8.54 22.71
CA GLU A 155 20.79 -9.79 23.02
C GLU A 155 19.83 -10.89 23.47
N LYS A 156 18.80 -10.52 24.25
CA LYS A 156 17.76 -11.43 24.73
C LYS A 156 16.40 -10.99 24.23
N LEU A 157 15.68 -11.91 23.61
CA LEU A 157 14.30 -11.70 23.24
C LEU A 157 13.39 -11.93 24.46
N LYS A 158 12.50 -11.01 24.71
CA LYS A 158 11.36 -11.22 25.64
C LYS A 158 10.19 -11.78 24.84
N PRO A 159 9.34 -12.61 25.44
CA PRO A 159 8.16 -13.15 24.78
C PRO A 159 7.05 -12.08 24.70
N GLU A 160 7.37 -10.92 24.13
CA GLU A 160 6.50 -9.79 23.88
C GLU A 160 6.18 -9.73 22.39
N LEU A 161 4.95 -10.04 22.03
CA LEU A 161 4.48 -10.03 20.64
C LEU A 161 3.86 -8.69 20.31
N LEU A 162 4.08 -8.23 19.11
CA LEU A 162 3.51 -6.99 18.58
C LEU A 162 2.81 -7.24 17.24
N TRP A 163 1.53 -6.89 17.18
CA TRP A 163 0.74 -6.82 15.94
C TRP A 163 0.50 -5.35 15.60
N VAL A 164 0.92 -4.89 14.41
CA VAL A 164 0.71 -3.50 13.98
C VAL A 164 0.04 -3.48 12.63
N ARG A 165 -1.28 -3.47 12.63
CA ARG A 165 -2.13 -3.39 11.43
C ARG A 165 -3.57 -3.03 11.82
N SER A 166 -4.38 -2.57 10.85
CA SER A 166 -5.83 -2.51 11.07
C SER A 166 -6.38 -3.91 11.36
N ILE A 167 -7.24 -4.02 12.37
CA ILE A 167 -7.97 -5.26 12.65
C ILE A 167 -9.03 -5.40 11.55
N HIS A 168 -8.76 -6.30 10.63
CA HIS A 168 -9.59 -6.62 9.47
C HIS A 168 -9.26 -8.04 8.99
N SER A 169 -10.27 -8.80 8.61
CA SER A 169 -10.16 -10.22 8.22
C SER A 169 -9.08 -10.49 7.16
N ILE A 170 -8.90 -9.57 6.20
CA ILE A 170 -7.86 -9.68 5.15
C ILE A 170 -6.42 -9.77 5.69
N TYR A 171 -6.17 -9.28 6.91
CA TYR A 171 -4.86 -9.31 7.55
C TYR A 171 -4.71 -10.45 8.55
N ASN A 172 -5.76 -11.24 8.74
CA ASN A 172 -5.78 -12.39 9.65
C ASN A 172 -5.27 -12.08 11.08
N PRO A 173 -5.80 -11.05 11.78
CA PRO A 173 -5.35 -10.70 13.12
C PRO A 173 -5.65 -11.80 14.16
N VAL A 174 -6.60 -12.67 13.89
CA VAL A 174 -6.93 -13.84 14.71
C VAL A 174 -5.74 -14.78 14.87
N MET A 175 -4.88 -14.88 13.84
CA MET A 175 -3.64 -15.65 13.89
C MET A 175 -2.75 -15.21 15.07
N ALA A 176 -2.68 -13.92 15.38
CA ALA A 176 -1.85 -13.41 16.48
C ALA A 176 -2.32 -13.96 17.84
N ILE A 177 -3.63 -14.14 18.04
CA ILE A 177 -4.19 -14.74 19.26
C ILE A 177 -3.83 -16.22 19.34
N TYR A 178 -3.95 -16.98 18.24
CA TYR A 178 -3.54 -18.38 18.21
C TYR A 178 -2.03 -18.54 18.49
N VAL A 179 -1.20 -17.68 17.91
CA VAL A 179 0.25 -17.68 18.15
C VAL A 179 0.55 -17.39 19.62
N LEU A 180 -0.09 -16.37 20.22
CA LEU A 180 0.07 -16.10 21.66
C LEU A 180 -0.32 -17.33 22.49
N LYS A 181 -1.49 -17.93 22.23
CA LYS A 181 -1.93 -19.13 22.96
C LYS A 181 -0.89 -20.23 22.91
N LYS A 182 -0.29 -20.46 21.72
CA LYS A 182 0.74 -21.49 21.56
C LYS A 182 2.04 -21.13 22.28
N ILE A 183 2.44 -19.87 22.28
CA ILE A 183 3.66 -19.40 22.96
C ILE A 183 3.51 -19.50 24.49
N LEU A 184 2.32 -19.27 25.03
CA LEU A 184 2.05 -19.35 26.46
C LEU A 184 2.31 -20.77 27.04
N GLU A 185 2.26 -21.82 26.23
CA GLU A 185 2.62 -23.19 26.65
C GLU A 185 4.09 -23.31 27.09
N TYR A 186 4.98 -22.48 26.51
CA TYR A 186 6.42 -22.48 26.77
C TYR A 186 6.87 -21.26 27.57
N TYR A 187 6.15 -20.15 27.43
CA TYR A 187 6.46 -18.85 28.05
C TYR A 187 5.23 -18.27 28.71
N PRO A 188 4.89 -18.68 29.93
CA PRO A 188 3.67 -18.23 30.62
C PRO A 188 3.55 -16.71 30.83
N GLN A 189 4.70 -15.99 30.77
CA GLN A 189 4.76 -14.54 30.88
C GLN A 189 4.55 -13.82 29.53
N ALA A 190 4.35 -14.53 28.42
CA ALA A 190 4.16 -13.92 27.10
C ALA A 190 2.97 -12.96 27.09
N ARG A 191 3.11 -11.89 26.31
CA ARG A 191 2.07 -10.87 26.11
C ARG A 191 1.98 -10.50 24.63
N LEU A 192 0.80 -10.04 24.20
CA LEU A 192 0.54 -9.57 22.84
C LEU A 192 -0.07 -8.17 22.91
N SER A 193 0.58 -7.21 22.24
CA SER A 193 0.03 -5.89 21.97
C SER A 193 -0.47 -5.82 20.52
N MET A 194 -1.73 -5.46 20.33
CA MET A 194 -2.35 -5.29 19.01
C MET A 194 -2.66 -3.82 18.76
N VAL A 195 -1.96 -3.22 17.81
CA VAL A 195 -2.06 -1.80 17.47
C VAL A 195 -2.74 -1.64 16.11
N GLY A 196 -3.84 -0.93 16.08
CA GLY A 196 -4.56 -0.58 14.87
C GLY A 196 -6.06 -0.43 15.07
N PRO A 197 -6.73 0.36 14.21
CA PRO A 197 -8.18 0.53 14.28
C PRO A 197 -8.92 -0.72 13.82
N SER A 198 -10.07 -1.01 14.42
CA SER A 198 -11.01 -1.99 13.88
C SER A 198 -11.64 -1.48 12.59
N LYS A 199 -11.79 -2.36 11.59
CA LYS A 199 -12.31 -2.04 10.26
C LYS A 199 -13.44 -2.97 9.82
N ASP A 200 -13.63 -4.08 10.52
CA ASP A 200 -14.72 -5.04 10.33
C ASP A 200 -15.03 -5.76 11.66
N ASN A 201 -15.96 -6.70 11.63
CA ASN A 201 -16.41 -7.45 12.83
C ASN A 201 -15.37 -8.46 13.35
N THR A 202 -14.16 -8.53 12.77
CA THR A 202 -13.11 -9.44 13.25
C THR A 202 -12.71 -9.16 14.71
N ILE A 203 -12.92 -7.92 15.18
CA ILE A 203 -12.64 -7.55 16.57
C ILE A 203 -13.52 -8.33 17.55
N GLU A 204 -14.76 -8.64 17.18
CA GLU A 204 -15.69 -9.41 18.01
C GLU A 204 -15.15 -10.83 18.22
N LEU A 205 -14.73 -11.49 17.13
CA LEU A 205 -14.09 -12.80 17.19
C LEU A 205 -12.81 -12.80 18.03
N ILE A 206 -12.01 -11.76 17.95
CA ILE A 206 -10.79 -11.60 18.77
C ILE A 206 -11.18 -11.54 20.26
N ASN A 207 -12.19 -10.73 20.61
CA ASN A 207 -12.65 -10.60 21.98
C ASN A 207 -13.23 -11.92 22.53
N GLU A 208 -13.99 -12.65 21.71
CA GLU A 208 -14.49 -13.99 22.07
C GLU A 208 -13.34 -14.97 22.36
N LEU A 209 -12.29 -14.98 21.54
CA LEU A 209 -11.13 -15.85 21.75
C LEU A 209 -10.33 -15.46 22.98
N ILE A 210 -10.15 -14.15 23.23
CA ILE A 210 -9.50 -13.64 24.43
C ILE A 210 -10.25 -14.12 25.68
N PHE A 211 -11.58 -14.00 25.70
CA PHE A 211 -12.40 -14.46 26.78
C PHE A 211 -12.37 -15.98 26.93
N LYS A 212 -12.60 -16.73 25.86
CA LYS A 212 -12.62 -18.19 25.81
C LYS A 212 -11.35 -18.84 26.38
N TRP A 213 -10.20 -18.18 26.19
CA TRP A 213 -8.90 -18.72 26.61
C TRP A 213 -8.29 -18.00 27.81
N ASN A 214 -9.06 -17.18 28.53
CA ASN A 214 -8.61 -16.39 29.67
C ASN A 214 -7.35 -15.58 29.41
N LEU A 215 -7.32 -14.87 28.27
CA LEU A 215 -6.16 -14.09 27.82
C LEU A 215 -6.28 -12.59 28.11
N GLN A 216 -7.24 -12.14 28.94
CA GLN A 216 -7.53 -10.72 29.17
C GLN A 216 -6.32 -9.94 29.68
N GLU A 217 -5.50 -10.55 30.54
CA GLU A 217 -4.28 -9.94 31.07
C GLU A 217 -3.05 -10.11 30.15
N LYS A 218 -3.18 -10.90 29.08
CA LYS A 218 -2.10 -11.22 28.15
C LYS A 218 -2.20 -10.47 26.84
N VAL A 219 -3.37 -9.92 26.51
CA VAL A 219 -3.63 -9.20 25.24
C VAL A 219 -4.04 -7.77 25.52
N THR A 220 -3.33 -6.83 24.88
CA THR A 220 -3.68 -5.41 24.92
C THR A 220 -4.13 -4.96 23.53
N LEU A 221 -5.38 -4.48 23.43
CA LEU A 221 -5.93 -3.87 22.21
C LEU A 221 -5.85 -2.35 22.37
N THR A 222 -4.89 -1.70 21.69
CA THR A 222 -4.64 -0.27 21.87
C THR A 222 -5.49 0.64 20.99
N GLY A 223 -6.14 0.06 19.97
CA GLY A 223 -6.73 0.87 18.91
C GLY A 223 -5.66 1.54 18.03
N LYS A 224 -6.03 2.64 17.38
CA LYS A 224 -5.09 3.42 16.54
C LYS A 224 -4.14 4.21 17.43
N LEU A 225 -2.85 4.01 17.25
CA LEU A 225 -1.78 4.83 17.81
C LEU A 225 -1.04 5.59 16.70
N GLU A 226 -0.39 6.68 17.05
CA GLU A 226 0.57 7.33 16.17
C GLU A 226 1.87 6.52 16.11
N LYS A 227 2.61 6.68 15.00
CA LYS A 227 3.79 5.87 14.72
C LYS A 227 4.90 5.98 15.78
N LYS A 228 4.99 7.09 16.47
CA LYS A 228 5.96 7.32 17.55
C LYS A 228 5.62 6.62 18.87
N GLU A 229 4.39 6.09 18.99
CA GLU A 229 3.85 5.48 20.22
C GLU A 229 3.96 3.95 20.23
N TRP A 230 4.44 3.35 19.13
CA TRP A 230 4.67 1.90 18.99
C TRP A 230 5.96 1.55 18.29
#